data_be856db67d76869f882bb17a6cf8c219
#
_entry.id   be856db67d76869f882bb17a6cf8c219
#
_cell.length_a   1.000
_cell.length_b   1.000
_cell.length_c   1.000
_cell.angle_alpha   90.00
_cell.angle_beta   90.00
_cell.angle_gamma   90.00
#
_symmetry.space_group_name_H-M   'P 1'
#
loop_
_entity.id
_entity.type
_entity.pdbx_description
1 polymer ?
#
loop_
_entity_poly.entity_id
_entity_poly.type
_entity_poly.pdbx_seq_one_letter_code
_entity_poly.pdbx_strand_id
1 'polypeptide(L)'
;LSSEWRIRDKMYTEVVMDHFRNPRNVGSIENADGVGQVGNPKCGDIMKIYLKINDDEIIEDVKFETFGCGSAIASSSMATELIKGKSIHEAVELSNKAVIEALGGLPPVKVHCSVLAEQAVKSALYDYSQKNHKTIKGLENYSPEDDEIHCH
;
A
#
# COMPACT_ATOMS: atom_id res chain seq x y z
N LEU A 1 12.32 15.54 25.32
CA LEU A 1 12.38 15.01 23.96
C LEU A 1 13.74 15.35 23.35
N SER A 2 14.35 14.38 22.69
CA SER A 2 15.65 14.53 22.08
C SER A 2 15.59 15.40 20.83
N SER A 3 16.76 15.89 20.40
CA SER A 3 16.88 16.62 19.13
C SER A 3 16.50 15.75 17.93
N GLU A 4 16.68 14.44 18.04
CA GLU A 4 16.29 13.49 16.99
C GLU A 4 14.77 13.50 16.73
N TRP A 5 13.99 13.61 17.79
CA TRP A 5 12.54 13.71 17.68
C TRP A 5 12.13 14.94 16.89
N ARG A 6 12.76 16.07 17.15
CA ARG A 6 12.46 17.33 16.44
C ARG A 6 12.85 17.27 14.96
N ILE A 7 13.97 16.59 14.66
CA ILE A 7 14.40 16.40 13.27
C ILE A 7 13.40 15.54 12.52
N ARG A 8 12.87 14.47 13.15
CA ARG A 8 11.86 13.62 12.54
C ARG A 8 10.59 14.39 12.22
N ASP A 9 10.12 15.24 13.14
CA ASP A 9 8.92 16.04 12.92
C ASP A 9 9.09 17.02 11.76
N LYS A 10 10.30 17.50 11.51
CA LYS A 10 10.59 18.37 10.37
C LYS A 10 10.66 17.61 9.04
N MET A 11 11.04 16.33 9.07
CA MET A 11 11.19 15.50 7.87
C MET A 11 9.86 14.94 7.37
N TYR A 12 8.90 14.78 8.25
CA TYR A 12 7.60 14.19 7.95
C TYR A 12 6.49 15.22 8.13
N THR A 13 5.49 15.17 7.23
CA THR A 13 4.32 16.02 7.36
C THR A 13 3.46 15.57 8.55
N GLU A 14 2.54 16.45 8.97
CA GLU A 14 1.59 16.09 10.01
C GLU A 14 0.69 14.93 9.59
N VAL A 15 0.36 14.85 8.30
CA VAL A 15 -0.46 13.76 7.75
C VAL A 15 0.28 12.43 7.89
N VAL A 16 1.58 12.41 7.56
CA VAL A 16 2.41 11.20 7.72
C VAL A 16 2.44 10.78 9.18
N MET A 17 2.68 11.73 10.09
CA MET A 17 2.75 11.43 11.52
C MET A 17 1.41 10.94 12.06
N ASP A 18 0.30 11.51 11.57
CA ASP A 18 -1.03 11.06 11.97
C ASP A 18 -1.28 9.62 11.55
N HIS A 19 -0.99 9.28 10.28
CA HIS A 19 -1.14 7.91 9.79
C HIS A 19 -0.20 6.93 10.48
N PHE A 20 0.96 7.39 10.89
CA PHE A 20 1.89 6.55 11.65
C PHE A 20 1.37 6.27 13.07
N ARG A 21 0.84 7.28 13.74
CA ARG A 21 0.33 7.15 15.11
C ARG A 21 -1.02 6.44 15.17
N ASN A 22 -1.86 6.68 14.18
CA ASN A 22 -3.22 6.14 14.09
C ASN A 22 -3.45 5.53 12.71
N PRO A 23 -2.76 4.44 12.39
CA PRO A 23 -2.90 3.83 11.07
C PRO A 23 -4.33 3.33 10.85
N ARG A 24 -4.85 3.58 9.66
CA ARG A 24 -6.18 3.15 9.25
C ARG A 24 -6.09 1.81 8.55
N ASN A 25 -7.14 1.01 8.73
CA ASN A 25 -7.30 -0.24 7.99
C ASN A 25 -6.18 -1.26 8.27
N VAL A 26 -5.65 -1.27 9.48
CA VAL A 26 -4.64 -2.27 9.90
C VAL A 26 -5.34 -3.58 10.20
N GLY A 27 -4.77 -4.68 9.73
CA GLY A 27 -5.25 -6.01 10.04
C GLY A 27 -5.28 -6.92 8.83
N SER A 28 -6.10 -7.96 8.92
CA SER A 28 -6.29 -8.91 7.84
C SER A 28 -7.79 -9.09 7.58
N ILE A 29 -8.10 -9.66 6.42
CA ILE A 29 -9.48 -10.02 6.08
C ILE A 29 -9.51 -11.53 5.87
N GLU A 30 -10.31 -12.21 6.68
CA GLU A 30 -10.58 -13.62 6.47
C GLU A 30 -11.43 -13.75 5.20
N ASN A 31 -11.09 -14.69 4.33
CA ASN A 31 -11.77 -14.87 3.04
C ASN A 31 -11.66 -13.63 2.13
N ALA A 32 -10.51 -12.98 2.14
CA ALA A 32 -10.27 -11.84 1.25
C ALA A 32 -10.39 -12.27 -0.21
N ASP A 33 -10.95 -11.39 -1.04
CA ASP A 33 -11.12 -11.64 -2.47
C ASP A 33 -9.79 -11.46 -3.22
N GLY A 34 -8.89 -10.64 -2.71
CA GLY A 34 -7.55 -10.48 -3.24
C GLY A 34 -6.56 -10.21 -2.13
N VAL A 35 -5.38 -10.82 -2.22
CA VAL A 35 -4.29 -10.63 -1.27
C VAL A 35 -3.01 -10.38 -2.05
N GLY A 36 -2.33 -9.29 -1.74
CA GLY A 36 -1.05 -8.97 -2.35
C GLY A 36 0.01 -8.80 -1.28
N GLN A 37 1.18 -9.38 -1.52
CA GLN A 37 2.32 -9.21 -0.65
C GLN A 37 3.53 -8.82 -1.49
N VAL A 38 4.20 -7.77 -1.09
CA VAL A 38 5.39 -7.27 -1.76
C VAL A 38 6.47 -6.97 -0.73
N GLY A 39 7.69 -6.81 -1.21
CA GLY A 39 8.84 -6.49 -0.38
C GLY A 39 9.79 -7.66 -0.24
N ASN A 40 10.84 -7.47 0.54
CA ASN A 40 11.87 -8.47 0.74
C ASN A 40 12.06 -8.71 2.24
N PRO A 41 11.74 -9.93 2.74
CA PRO A 41 11.92 -10.25 4.15
C PRO A 41 13.35 -10.05 4.64
N LYS A 42 14.32 -10.21 3.77
CA LYS A 42 15.74 -10.03 4.13
C LYS A 42 16.06 -8.59 4.45
N CYS A 43 15.33 -7.64 3.84
CA CYS A 43 15.48 -6.22 4.10
C CYS A 43 14.62 -5.74 5.25
N GLY A 44 13.71 -6.58 5.73
CA GLY A 44 12.79 -6.22 6.80
C GLY A 44 11.57 -5.41 6.34
N ASP A 45 11.44 -5.19 5.03
CA ASP A 45 10.33 -4.43 4.47
C ASP A 45 9.36 -5.37 3.76
N ILE A 46 8.21 -5.61 4.38
CA ILE A 46 7.14 -6.42 3.80
C ILE A 46 5.84 -5.63 3.93
N MET A 47 5.05 -5.64 2.89
CA MET A 47 3.74 -5.01 2.88
C MET A 47 2.72 -5.97 2.29
N LYS A 48 1.64 -6.21 3.02
CA LYS A 48 0.58 -7.12 2.60
C LYS A 48 -0.75 -6.39 2.64
N ILE A 49 -1.52 -6.51 1.56
CA ILE A 49 -2.82 -5.86 1.44
C ILE A 49 -3.89 -6.91 1.17
N TYR A 50 -5.00 -6.79 1.89
CA TYR A 50 -6.18 -7.64 1.74
C TYR A 50 -7.33 -6.81 1.20
N LEU A 51 -8.02 -7.33 0.18
CA LEU A 51 -9.15 -6.65 -0.44
C LEU A 51 -10.42 -7.48 -0.30
N LYS A 52 -11.51 -6.80 0.05
CA LYS A 52 -12.86 -7.37 -0.02
C LYS A 52 -13.60 -6.63 -1.13
N ILE A 53 -14.00 -7.37 -2.16
CA ILE A 53 -14.56 -6.80 -3.39
C ILE A 53 -15.96 -7.38 -3.60
N ASN A 54 -16.93 -6.50 -3.87
CA ASN A 54 -18.32 -6.93 -4.07
C ASN A 54 -18.58 -7.28 -5.54
N ASP A 55 -19.85 -7.68 -5.82
CA ASP A 55 -20.25 -8.09 -7.16
C ASP A 55 -20.19 -6.94 -8.19
N ASP A 56 -20.23 -5.70 -7.73
CA ASP A 56 -20.09 -4.51 -8.58
C ASP A 56 -18.64 -4.12 -8.81
N GLU A 57 -17.71 -4.96 -8.37
CA GLU A 57 -16.26 -4.72 -8.48
C GLU A 57 -15.80 -3.48 -7.69
N ILE A 58 -16.48 -3.18 -6.60
CA ILE A 58 -16.13 -2.11 -5.68
C ILE A 58 -15.40 -2.71 -4.48
N ILE A 59 -14.33 -2.04 -4.06
CA ILE A 59 -13.57 -2.45 -2.88
C ILE A 59 -14.34 -2.01 -1.63
N GLU A 60 -15.07 -2.95 -1.02
CA GLU A 60 -15.89 -2.68 0.16
C GLU A 60 -15.05 -2.47 1.40
N ASP A 61 -13.95 -3.22 1.52
CA ASP A 61 -13.06 -3.14 2.65
C ASP A 61 -11.64 -3.46 2.21
N VAL A 62 -10.68 -2.90 2.91
CA VAL A 62 -9.27 -3.12 2.65
C VAL A 62 -8.53 -3.07 3.98
N LYS A 63 -7.61 -4.00 4.16
CA LYS A 63 -6.75 -4.06 5.35
C LYS A 63 -5.31 -4.24 4.91
N PHE A 64 -4.40 -3.86 5.78
CA PHE A 64 -2.99 -4.08 5.50
C PHE A 64 -2.24 -4.54 6.75
N GLU A 65 -1.16 -5.27 6.48
CA GLU A 65 -0.16 -5.62 7.48
C GLU A 65 1.20 -5.28 6.88
N THR A 66 2.07 -4.68 7.66
CA THR A 66 3.41 -4.35 7.17
C THR A 66 4.44 -4.50 8.27
N PHE A 67 5.63 -4.92 7.87
CA PHE A 67 6.83 -4.84 8.69
C PHE A 67 7.77 -3.86 7.99
N GLY A 68 8.22 -2.85 8.72
CA GLY A 68 9.07 -1.81 8.15
C GLY A 68 9.07 -0.57 9.01
N CYS A 69 9.50 0.53 8.42
CA CYS A 69 9.58 1.80 9.12
C CYS A 69 8.21 2.50 9.19
N GLY A 70 8.16 3.62 9.91
CA GLY A 70 6.94 4.41 10.03
C GLY A 70 6.41 4.91 8.69
N SER A 71 7.29 5.18 7.71
CA SER A 71 6.89 5.56 6.36
C SER A 71 6.14 4.44 5.65
N ALA A 72 6.52 3.17 5.88
CA ALA A 72 5.82 2.04 5.30
C ALA A 72 4.40 1.94 5.88
N ILE A 73 4.25 2.15 7.18
CA ILE A 73 2.95 2.16 7.84
C ILE A 73 2.09 3.30 7.29
N ALA A 74 2.64 4.51 7.22
CA ALA A 74 1.91 5.68 6.74
C ALA A 74 1.51 5.54 5.27
N SER A 75 2.42 5.04 4.43
CA SER A 75 2.14 4.83 3.01
C SER A 75 1.07 3.77 2.80
N SER A 76 1.11 2.67 3.54
CA SER A 76 0.09 1.62 3.48
C SER A 76 -1.26 2.15 3.95
N SER A 77 -1.27 2.86 5.06
CA SER A 77 -2.50 3.44 5.61
C SER A 77 -3.15 4.39 4.62
N MET A 78 -2.36 5.29 4.03
CA MET A 78 -2.88 6.24 3.03
C MET A 78 -3.36 5.52 1.77
N ALA A 79 -2.60 4.55 1.28
CA ALA A 79 -2.99 3.80 0.07
C ALA A 79 -4.34 3.11 0.29
N THR A 80 -4.55 2.48 1.44
CA THR A 80 -5.83 1.82 1.75
C THR A 80 -6.98 2.82 1.80
N GLU A 81 -6.76 4.01 2.37
CA GLU A 81 -7.78 5.05 2.40
C GLU A 81 -8.14 5.54 0.99
N LEU A 82 -7.14 5.63 0.10
CA LEU A 82 -7.35 6.12 -1.26
C LEU A 82 -8.15 5.13 -2.12
N ILE A 83 -8.05 3.83 -1.86
CA ILE A 83 -8.74 2.83 -2.69
C ILE A 83 -10.03 2.31 -2.08
N LYS A 84 -10.23 2.49 -0.78
CA LYS A 84 -11.45 2.01 -0.12
C LYS A 84 -12.69 2.71 -0.70
N GLY A 85 -13.67 1.92 -1.11
CA GLY A 85 -14.87 2.45 -1.73
C GLY A 85 -14.75 2.73 -3.22
N LYS A 86 -13.59 2.48 -3.81
CA LYS A 86 -13.35 2.68 -5.25
C LYS A 86 -13.54 1.36 -6.00
N SER A 87 -13.75 1.46 -7.31
CA SER A 87 -13.79 0.28 -8.15
C SER A 87 -12.37 -0.28 -8.35
N ILE A 88 -12.29 -1.55 -8.73
CA ILE A 88 -10.99 -2.17 -9.02
C ILE A 88 -10.28 -1.44 -10.17
N HIS A 89 -11.05 -0.89 -11.11
CA HIS A 89 -10.50 -0.15 -12.25
C HIS A 89 -9.87 1.18 -11.84
N GLU A 90 -10.44 1.83 -10.83
CA GLU A 90 -9.87 3.05 -10.25
C GLU A 90 -8.67 2.73 -9.36
N ALA A 91 -8.79 1.66 -8.58
CA ALA A 91 -7.71 1.26 -7.66
C ALA A 91 -6.44 0.86 -8.40
N VAL A 92 -6.56 0.22 -9.56
CA VAL A 92 -5.39 -0.20 -10.35
C VAL A 92 -4.57 0.99 -10.86
N GLU A 93 -5.20 2.15 -10.96
CA GLU A 93 -4.55 3.38 -11.40
C GLU A 93 -3.83 4.12 -10.28
N LEU A 94 -3.95 3.64 -9.04
CA LEU A 94 -3.24 4.25 -7.91
C LEU A 94 -1.75 4.29 -8.19
N SER A 95 -1.16 5.48 -8.07
CA SER A 95 0.27 5.68 -8.26
C SER A 95 0.94 6.04 -6.94
N ASN A 96 2.24 5.78 -6.86
CA ASN A 96 3.01 6.19 -5.69
C ASN A 96 2.99 7.72 -5.52
N LYS A 97 2.92 8.45 -6.63
CA LYS A 97 2.77 9.91 -6.60
C LYS A 97 1.52 10.34 -5.84
N ALA A 98 0.39 9.67 -6.10
CA ALA A 98 -0.86 9.98 -5.41
C ALA A 98 -0.74 9.77 -3.90
N VAL A 99 -0.06 8.70 -3.50
CA VAL A 99 0.18 8.42 -2.08
C VAL A 99 1.03 9.52 -1.46
N ILE A 100 2.12 9.89 -2.13
CA ILE A 100 3.04 10.94 -1.65
C ILE A 100 2.31 12.27 -1.53
N GLU A 101 1.51 12.64 -2.54
CA GLU A 101 0.75 13.90 -2.53
C GLU A 101 -0.27 13.92 -1.40
N ALA A 102 -0.98 12.81 -1.19
CA ALA A 102 -1.98 12.71 -0.12
C ALA A 102 -1.34 12.81 1.26
N LEU A 103 -0.10 12.33 1.40
CA LEU A 103 0.65 12.44 2.64
C LEU A 103 1.28 13.83 2.83
N GLY A 104 1.23 14.67 1.80
CA GLY A 104 1.86 15.99 1.84
C GLY A 104 3.36 15.94 1.56
N GLY A 105 3.87 14.81 1.10
CA GLY A 105 5.27 14.60 0.78
C GLY A 105 5.94 13.56 1.66
N LEU A 106 7.02 12.98 1.18
CA LEU A 106 7.86 12.05 1.92
C LEU A 106 9.32 12.44 1.72
N PRO A 107 10.20 12.19 2.71
CA PRO A 107 11.65 12.36 2.49
C PRO A 107 12.10 11.50 1.30
N PRO A 108 13.03 11.98 0.47
CA PRO A 108 13.48 11.24 -0.71
C PRO A 108 13.93 9.82 -0.41
N VAL A 109 14.54 9.58 0.74
CA VAL A 109 15.04 8.25 1.13
C VAL A 109 13.91 7.29 1.50
N LYS A 110 12.66 7.80 1.63
CA LYS A 110 11.49 7.00 2.00
C LYS A 110 10.46 6.86 0.89
N VAL A 111 10.74 7.39 -0.29
CA VAL A 111 9.84 7.28 -1.43
C VAL A 111 9.57 5.82 -1.80
N HIS A 112 10.53 4.92 -1.60
CA HIS A 112 10.35 3.50 -1.89
C HIS A 112 9.16 2.88 -1.13
N CYS A 113 8.80 3.41 0.04
CA CYS A 113 7.65 2.92 0.79
C CYS A 113 6.34 3.17 0.04
N SER A 114 6.22 4.30 -0.67
CA SER A 114 5.05 4.58 -1.49
C SER A 114 4.99 3.67 -2.72
N VAL A 115 6.14 3.32 -3.28
CA VAL A 115 6.23 2.38 -4.40
C VAL A 115 5.78 0.99 -3.93
N LEU A 116 6.19 0.56 -2.75
CA LEU A 116 5.74 -0.70 -2.16
C LEU A 116 4.22 -0.73 -2.01
N ALA A 117 3.63 0.37 -1.54
CA ALA A 117 2.18 0.47 -1.38
C ALA A 117 1.46 0.32 -2.72
N GLU A 118 1.94 1.00 -3.76
CA GLU A 118 1.41 0.87 -5.10
C GLU A 118 1.48 -0.57 -5.60
N GLN A 119 2.63 -1.19 -5.46
CA GLN A 119 2.86 -2.57 -5.89
C GLN A 119 1.99 -3.56 -5.11
N ALA A 120 1.81 -3.35 -3.81
CA ALA A 120 0.97 -4.21 -2.99
C ALA A 120 -0.49 -4.17 -3.43
N VAL A 121 -1.00 -2.98 -3.76
CA VAL A 121 -2.36 -2.83 -4.30
C VAL A 121 -2.50 -3.57 -5.62
N LYS A 122 -1.55 -3.39 -6.54
CA LYS A 122 -1.57 -4.09 -7.83
C LYS A 122 -1.48 -5.61 -7.67
N SER A 123 -0.65 -6.06 -6.74
CA SER A 123 -0.52 -7.49 -6.45
C SER A 123 -1.83 -8.08 -5.93
N ALA A 124 -2.51 -7.36 -5.04
CA ALA A 124 -3.80 -7.80 -4.51
C ALA A 124 -4.88 -7.85 -5.60
N LEU A 125 -4.90 -6.85 -6.48
CA LEU A 125 -5.84 -6.82 -7.61
C LEU A 125 -5.54 -7.93 -8.62
N TYR A 126 -4.26 -8.21 -8.86
CA TYR A 126 -3.86 -9.31 -9.72
C TYR A 126 -4.34 -10.65 -9.16
N ASP A 127 -4.15 -10.87 -7.86
CA ASP A 127 -4.64 -12.09 -7.19
C ASP A 127 -6.14 -12.25 -7.36
N TYR A 128 -6.90 -11.17 -7.18
CA TYR A 128 -8.34 -11.16 -7.39
C TYR A 128 -8.69 -11.53 -8.84
N SER A 129 -7.99 -10.94 -9.80
CA SER A 129 -8.25 -11.22 -11.22
C SER A 129 -8.00 -12.67 -11.58
N GLN A 130 -6.98 -13.28 -11.02
CA GLN A 130 -6.65 -14.68 -11.28
C GLN A 130 -7.67 -15.63 -10.65
N LYS A 131 -8.10 -15.35 -9.43
CA LYS A 131 -9.11 -16.17 -8.73
C LYS A 131 -10.46 -16.13 -9.41
N ASN A 132 -10.80 -15.06 -10.09
CA ASN A 132 -12.11 -14.86 -10.71
C ASN A 132 -12.06 -14.94 -12.24
N HIS A 133 -10.91 -15.32 -12.80
CA HIS A 133 -10.71 -15.42 -14.26
C HIS A 133 -11.11 -14.13 -14.98
N LYS A 134 -10.79 -12.99 -14.39
CA LYS A 134 -11.07 -11.66 -14.95
C LYS A 134 -9.79 -11.01 -15.39
N THR A 135 -9.89 -10.13 -16.39
CA THR A 135 -8.78 -9.29 -16.83
C THR A 135 -9.03 -7.87 -16.36
N ILE A 136 -8.05 -7.28 -15.68
CA ILE A 136 -8.12 -5.88 -15.23
C ILE A 136 -7.22 -5.06 -16.15
N LYS A 137 -7.79 -4.03 -16.77
CA LYS A 137 -7.03 -3.12 -17.61
C LYS A 137 -5.97 -2.41 -16.75
N GLY A 138 -4.73 -2.46 -17.19
CA GLY A 138 -3.60 -1.93 -16.44
C GLY A 138 -2.74 -3.01 -15.80
N LEU A 139 -3.23 -4.26 -15.77
CA LEU A 139 -2.48 -5.39 -15.21
C LEU A 139 -2.09 -6.43 -16.27
N GLU A 140 -2.30 -6.14 -17.56
CA GLU A 140 -2.03 -7.09 -18.64
C GLU A 140 -0.57 -7.54 -18.66
N ASN A 141 0.34 -6.63 -18.33
CA ASN A 141 1.78 -6.90 -18.33
C ASN A 141 2.35 -7.02 -16.91
N TYR A 142 1.47 -7.12 -15.92
CA TYR A 142 1.91 -7.22 -14.53
C TYR A 142 2.46 -8.62 -14.25
N SER A 143 3.58 -8.68 -13.54
CA SER A 143 4.18 -9.92 -13.07
C SER A 143 4.49 -9.81 -11.59
N PRO A 144 3.97 -10.73 -10.75
CA PRO A 144 4.28 -10.72 -9.32
C PRO A 144 5.77 -10.85 -9.01
N GLU A 145 6.54 -11.39 -9.93
CA GLU A 145 8.00 -11.55 -9.77
C GLU A 145 8.71 -10.20 -9.72
N ASP A 146 8.12 -9.18 -10.36
CA ASP A 146 8.67 -7.82 -10.37
C ASP A 146 8.46 -7.09 -9.05
N ASP A 147 7.67 -7.65 -8.15
CA ASP A 147 7.38 -7.03 -6.85
C ASP A 147 8.49 -7.25 -5.83
N GLU A 148 9.44 -8.11 -6.12
CA GLU A 148 10.56 -8.34 -5.22
C GLU A 148 11.53 -7.18 -5.30
N ILE A 149 11.75 -6.53 -4.15
CA ILE A 149 12.64 -5.39 -4.06
C ILE A 149 13.98 -5.87 -3.52
N HIS A 150 15.04 -5.54 -4.24
CA HIS A 150 16.38 -5.91 -3.84
C HIS A 150 16.91 -5.01 -2.75
N CYS A 151 17.59 -5.60 -1.78
CA CYS A 151 18.29 -4.86 -0.73
C CYS A 151 19.50 -4.12 -1.30
N HIS A 152 19.70 -2.91 -0.84
CA HIS A 152 20.87 -2.11 -1.21
C HIS A 152 21.73 -1.81 -0.01
#